data_dc1aeaa9786d6f45db6800b650d28216
#
_entry.id   dc1aeaa9786d6f45db6800b650d28216
#
_cell.length_a   1.000
_cell.length_b   1.000
_cell.length_c   1.000
_cell.angle_alpha   90.00
_cell.angle_beta   90.00
_cell.angle_gamma   90.00
#
_symmetry.space_group_name_H-M   'P 1'
#
loop_
_entity.id
_entity.type
_entity.pdbx_description
1 polymer ?
#
loop_
_entity_poly.entity_id
_entity_poly.type
_entity_poly.pdbx_seq_one_letter_code
_entity_poly.pdbx_strand_id
1 'polypeptide(L)'
;FPIGPVTFLDTAGINDTTDLKEQRTEKTLSIIPRCDVVVLVIDYNGLSQDEHDLIDKFNSFNIPLLVVINKYDINQISSEKYNEILEFTNHIIETSSINDKNLTDKFVENLVKVLPEEFITPPSILGDKVNKGDNVILVTPIDKEAPKGRLILPEVQTIRDLLDNDCIATVVQENNLENAINNLKVKPKLVVTDSQAFKAVDSIVPEDINITSFSILFARLKGDLKTFLKGCEAIGTLKPNDKVLILESCTHHSIDDDIARVKIPKLLQNKLGFELNFDYKTGHDFPSISGYKLIIHCGACMTNRKEVLSRILIANKRNIPITNYGITISYCLGILDRATKIFECE
;
A
#
# COMPACT_ATOMS: atom_id res chain seq x y z
N PHE A 1 -5.85 -19.42 8.19
CA PHE A 1 -4.83 -18.89 9.08
C PHE A 1 -5.48 -17.99 10.14
N PRO A 2 -4.93 -17.89 11.36
CA PRO A 2 -5.47 -17.01 12.42
C PRO A 2 -5.48 -15.54 12.03
N ILE A 3 -4.62 -15.15 11.08
CA ILE A 3 -4.43 -13.79 10.55
C ILE A 3 -5.31 -13.48 9.32
N GLY A 4 -6.22 -14.37 8.94
CA GLY A 4 -7.02 -14.26 7.73
C GLY A 4 -6.43 -14.97 6.51
N PRO A 5 -6.86 -14.61 5.29
CA PRO A 5 -6.38 -15.21 4.04
C PRO A 5 -4.89 -14.91 3.80
N VAL A 6 -4.13 -15.93 3.42
CA VAL A 6 -2.71 -15.85 3.06
C VAL A 6 -2.53 -16.29 1.61
N THR A 7 -1.80 -15.51 0.83
CA THR A 7 -1.42 -15.86 -0.54
C THR A 7 0.04 -16.32 -0.55
N PHE A 8 0.29 -17.55 -0.95
CA PHE A 8 1.62 -18.05 -1.20
C PHE A 8 2.03 -17.75 -2.64
N LEU A 9 3.19 -17.13 -2.79
CA LEU A 9 3.84 -16.92 -4.08
C LEU A 9 5.00 -17.90 -4.20
N ASP A 10 4.77 -19.00 -4.88
CA ASP A 10 5.82 -20.00 -5.14
C ASP A 10 6.81 -19.46 -6.17
N THR A 11 8.10 -19.66 -5.89
CA THR A 11 9.19 -19.22 -6.74
C THR A 11 9.98 -20.45 -7.23
N ALA A 12 10.50 -20.38 -8.44
CA ALA A 12 11.38 -21.43 -8.94
C ALA A 12 12.66 -21.49 -8.10
N GLY A 13 13.17 -22.71 -7.88
CA GLY A 13 14.42 -22.93 -7.14
C GLY A 13 15.59 -22.15 -7.75
N ILE A 14 16.38 -21.54 -6.89
CA ILE A 14 17.46 -20.62 -7.28
C ILE A 14 18.67 -21.37 -7.81
N ASN A 15 18.87 -22.61 -7.34
CA ASN A 15 19.95 -23.49 -7.75
C ASN A 15 19.68 -24.20 -9.08
N ASP A 16 18.76 -23.70 -9.91
CA ASP A 16 18.45 -24.28 -11.21
C ASP A 16 19.62 -24.03 -12.19
N THR A 17 20.14 -25.11 -12.79
CA THR A 17 21.25 -25.06 -13.74
C THR A 17 20.78 -24.94 -15.19
N THR A 18 19.50 -24.66 -15.43
CA THR A 18 18.93 -24.57 -16.79
C THR A 18 19.14 -23.19 -17.42
N ASP A 19 19.05 -23.11 -18.75
CA ASP A 19 19.15 -21.87 -19.54
C ASP A 19 18.11 -20.81 -19.14
N LEU A 20 17.13 -21.16 -18.29
CA LEU A 20 16.08 -20.29 -17.78
C LEU A 20 16.41 -19.67 -16.41
N LYS A 21 17.59 -19.93 -15.83
CA LYS A 21 17.99 -19.44 -14.48
C LYS A 21 17.84 -17.92 -14.38
N GLU A 22 18.34 -17.15 -15.35
CA GLU A 22 18.30 -15.68 -15.31
C GLU A 22 16.86 -15.16 -15.29
N GLN A 23 15.99 -15.67 -16.16
CA GLN A 23 14.58 -15.22 -16.21
C GLN A 23 13.80 -15.58 -14.94
N ARG A 24 14.07 -16.74 -14.36
CA ARG A 24 13.46 -17.19 -13.10
C ARG A 24 13.91 -16.35 -11.92
N THR A 25 15.21 -16.06 -11.84
CA THR A 25 15.78 -15.20 -10.81
C THR A 25 15.21 -13.79 -10.91
N GLU A 26 15.14 -13.21 -12.12
CA GLU A 26 14.53 -11.89 -12.35
C GLU A 26 13.07 -11.85 -11.90
N LYS A 27 12.29 -12.89 -12.24
CA LYS A 27 10.89 -13.00 -11.80
C LYS A 27 10.78 -13.12 -10.28
N THR A 28 11.61 -13.92 -9.63
CA THR A 28 11.68 -14.02 -8.16
C THR A 28 12.03 -12.68 -7.55
N LEU A 29 13.03 -11.96 -8.07
CA LEU A 29 13.42 -10.65 -7.59
C LEU A 29 12.30 -9.60 -7.76
N SER A 30 11.48 -9.70 -8.79
CA SER A 30 10.35 -8.77 -9.02
C SER A 30 9.21 -8.94 -8.01
N ILE A 31 9.09 -10.12 -7.39
CA ILE A 31 8.06 -10.43 -6.39
C ILE A 31 8.45 -9.93 -5.00
N ILE A 32 9.75 -9.91 -4.67
CA ILE A 32 10.27 -9.56 -3.33
C ILE A 32 9.65 -8.27 -2.76
N PRO A 33 9.57 -7.14 -3.48
CA PRO A 33 9.01 -5.90 -2.94
C PRO A 33 7.54 -5.98 -2.50
N ARG A 34 6.86 -7.08 -2.86
CA ARG A 34 5.43 -7.31 -2.57
C ARG A 34 5.20 -8.31 -1.44
N CYS A 35 6.26 -8.99 -1.00
CA CYS A 35 6.16 -10.02 0.03
C CYS A 35 6.13 -9.37 1.42
N ASP A 36 5.16 -9.77 2.23
CA ASP A 36 5.08 -9.36 3.63
C ASP A 36 6.03 -10.17 4.50
N VAL A 37 6.28 -11.44 4.14
CA VAL A 37 7.23 -12.35 4.75
C VAL A 37 7.85 -13.22 3.66
N VAL A 38 9.08 -13.60 3.82
CA VAL A 38 9.76 -14.60 2.99
C VAL A 38 9.99 -15.88 3.79
N VAL A 39 9.71 -17.01 3.16
CA VAL A 39 10.06 -18.34 3.66
C VAL A 39 11.16 -18.89 2.78
N LEU A 40 12.37 -19.03 3.33
CA LEU A 40 13.50 -19.65 2.65
C LEU A 40 13.60 -21.10 3.07
N VAL A 41 13.43 -22.01 2.12
CA VAL A 41 13.53 -23.46 2.36
C VAL A 41 14.89 -23.95 1.89
N ILE A 42 15.67 -24.46 2.84
CA ILE A 42 16.99 -25.06 2.60
C ILE A 42 17.03 -26.50 3.11
N ASP A 43 18.08 -27.19 2.85
CA ASP A 43 18.35 -28.52 3.46
C ASP A 43 19.54 -28.42 4.46
N TYR A 44 19.97 -29.58 4.97
CA TYR A 44 21.09 -29.69 5.90
C TYR A 44 22.45 -29.21 5.38
N ASN A 45 22.56 -28.89 4.07
CA ASN A 45 23.80 -28.36 3.50
C ASN A 45 24.04 -26.89 3.85
N GLY A 46 23.05 -26.19 4.45
CA GLY A 46 23.15 -24.80 4.83
C GLY A 46 22.92 -23.84 3.66
N LEU A 47 23.39 -22.60 3.80
CA LEU A 47 23.21 -21.55 2.79
C LEU A 47 24.25 -21.64 1.67
N SER A 48 23.82 -21.49 0.43
CA SER A 48 24.67 -21.25 -0.73
C SER A 48 24.90 -19.76 -0.94
N GLN A 49 25.84 -19.37 -1.83
CA GLN A 49 26.07 -17.97 -2.16
C GLN A 49 24.83 -17.30 -2.76
N ASP A 50 24.08 -18.01 -3.63
CA ASP A 50 22.85 -17.47 -4.23
C ASP A 50 21.79 -17.18 -3.14
N GLU A 51 21.71 -17.95 -2.07
CA GLU A 51 20.81 -17.75 -0.93
C GLU A 51 21.25 -16.58 -0.05
N HIS A 52 22.55 -16.38 0.17
CA HIS A 52 23.09 -15.19 0.81
C HIS A 52 22.71 -13.92 0.05
N ASP A 53 22.91 -13.88 -1.27
CA ASP A 53 22.59 -12.74 -2.10
C ASP A 53 21.08 -12.39 -2.04
N LEU A 54 20.22 -13.42 -1.90
CA LEU A 54 18.78 -13.21 -1.69
C LEU A 54 18.46 -12.65 -0.30
N ILE A 55 19.08 -13.19 0.75
CA ILE A 55 18.88 -12.69 2.12
C ILE A 55 19.25 -11.22 2.20
N ASP A 56 20.35 -10.81 1.58
CA ASP A 56 20.73 -9.40 1.48
C ASP A 56 19.65 -8.57 0.78
N LYS A 57 19.04 -9.15 -0.25
CA LYS A 57 17.94 -8.50 -0.96
C LYS A 57 16.72 -8.34 -0.06
N PHE A 58 16.31 -9.39 0.68
CA PHE A 58 15.18 -9.33 1.62
C PHE A 58 15.43 -8.27 2.69
N ASN A 59 16.64 -8.23 3.25
CA ASN A 59 17.06 -7.22 4.23
C ASN A 59 16.98 -5.81 3.65
N SER A 60 17.34 -5.61 2.38
CA SER A 60 17.28 -4.29 1.72
C SER A 60 15.87 -3.73 1.61
N PHE A 61 14.83 -4.58 1.71
CA PHE A 61 13.41 -4.24 1.74
C PHE A 61 12.78 -4.38 3.12
N ASN A 62 13.56 -4.68 4.17
CA ASN A 62 13.07 -4.93 5.51
C ASN A 62 11.96 -6.00 5.54
N ILE A 63 12.17 -7.12 4.84
CA ILE A 63 11.21 -8.22 4.81
C ILE A 63 11.62 -9.26 5.85
N PRO A 64 10.71 -9.63 6.79
CA PRO A 64 10.97 -10.69 7.76
C PRO A 64 11.24 -12.02 7.06
N LEU A 65 12.19 -12.80 7.62
CA LEU A 65 12.66 -14.06 7.06
C LEU A 65 12.37 -15.21 8.03
N LEU A 66 11.65 -16.24 7.54
CA LEU A 66 11.53 -17.55 8.17
C LEU A 66 12.41 -18.53 7.40
N VAL A 67 13.37 -19.17 8.06
CA VAL A 67 14.16 -20.23 7.46
C VAL A 67 13.59 -21.60 7.85
N VAL A 68 13.35 -22.44 6.86
CA VAL A 68 12.89 -23.81 7.01
C VAL A 68 14.02 -24.75 6.58
N ILE A 69 14.64 -25.44 7.53
CA ILE A 69 15.65 -26.46 7.27
C ILE A 69 14.92 -27.79 7.12
N ASN A 70 14.78 -28.24 5.87
CA ASN A 70 14.05 -29.48 5.56
C ASN A 70 15.00 -30.67 5.49
N LYS A 71 14.44 -31.88 5.48
CA LYS A 71 15.13 -33.17 5.33
C LYS A 71 16.05 -33.53 6.53
N TYR A 72 15.69 -33.11 7.76
CA TYR A 72 16.47 -33.53 8.94
C TYR A 72 16.47 -35.05 9.14
N ASP A 73 15.53 -35.76 8.52
CA ASP A 73 15.44 -37.24 8.48
C ASP A 73 16.58 -37.91 7.68
N ILE A 74 17.20 -37.17 6.77
CA ILE A 74 18.33 -37.65 5.97
C ILE A 74 19.66 -37.33 6.68
N ASN A 75 19.81 -36.05 7.11
CA ASN A 75 21.00 -35.61 7.82
C ASN A 75 20.66 -34.35 8.64
N GLN A 76 21.44 -34.10 9.71
CA GLN A 76 21.31 -32.90 10.53
C GLN A 76 22.24 -31.79 10.05
N ILE A 77 21.80 -30.55 10.15
CA ILE A 77 22.64 -29.41 9.85
C ILE A 77 23.77 -29.30 10.90
N SER A 78 24.98 -28.93 10.49
CA SER A 78 26.08 -28.70 11.42
C SER A 78 25.85 -27.44 12.27
N SER A 79 26.38 -27.42 13.50
CA SER A 79 26.26 -26.26 14.39
C SER A 79 26.86 -24.99 13.78
N GLU A 80 27.90 -25.11 12.97
CA GLU A 80 28.52 -23.98 12.28
C GLU A 80 27.53 -23.33 11.28
N LYS A 81 26.90 -24.14 10.41
CA LYS A 81 25.92 -23.66 9.43
C LYS A 81 24.62 -23.16 10.07
N TYR A 82 24.23 -23.78 11.18
CA TYR A 82 23.08 -23.30 11.94
C TYR A 82 23.35 -21.91 12.54
N ASN A 83 24.53 -21.69 13.11
CA ASN A 83 24.95 -20.39 13.65
C ASN A 83 25.05 -19.33 12.54
N GLU A 84 25.49 -19.68 11.34
CA GLU A 84 25.48 -18.79 10.17
C GLU A 84 24.08 -18.27 9.87
N ILE A 85 23.06 -19.15 9.90
CA ILE A 85 21.67 -18.75 9.67
C ILE A 85 21.16 -17.83 10.76
N LEU A 86 21.59 -18.04 12.04
CA LEU A 86 21.22 -17.20 13.16
C LEU A 86 21.74 -15.75 13.04
N GLU A 87 22.76 -15.49 12.23
CA GLU A 87 23.20 -14.12 11.93
C GLU A 87 22.16 -13.31 11.16
N PHE A 88 21.28 -13.97 10.43
CA PHE A 88 20.24 -13.35 9.59
C PHE A 88 18.86 -13.35 10.23
N THR A 89 18.50 -14.40 10.96
CA THR A 89 17.18 -14.54 11.58
C THR A 89 17.19 -15.49 12.77
N ASN A 90 16.38 -15.17 13.79
CA ASN A 90 16.09 -16.09 14.90
C ASN A 90 14.88 -17.00 14.61
N HIS A 91 14.24 -16.83 13.45
CA HIS A 91 13.07 -17.61 13.07
C HIS A 91 13.47 -18.78 12.17
N ILE A 92 13.83 -19.90 12.82
CA ILE A 92 14.30 -21.12 12.15
C ILE A 92 13.44 -22.28 12.61
N ILE A 93 13.02 -23.12 11.67
CA ILE A 93 12.37 -24.40 11.96
C ILE A 93 13.04 -25.52 11.20
N GLU A 94 13.28 -26.63 11.90
CA GLU A 94 13.75 -27.87 11.27
C GLU A 94 12.55 -28.76 10.98
N THR A 95 12.48 -29.32 9.77
CA THR A 95 11.33 -30.10 9.30
C THR A 95 11.75 -31.31 8.50
N SER A 96 10.87 -32.30 8.47
CA SER A 96 10.91 -33.40 7.52
C SER A 96 9.52 -33.55 6.88
N SER A 97 9.43 -33.32 5.61
CA SER A 97 8.17 -33.46 4.86
C SER A 97 7.62 -34.88 4.89
N ILE A 98 8.45 -35.88 5.28
CA ILE A 98 8.08 -37.28 5.34
C ILE A 98 7.71 -37.72 6.77
N ASN A 99 8.44 -37.23 7.78
CA ASN A 99 8.33 -37.74 9.15
C ASN A 99 7.48 -36.85 10.08
N ASP A 100 7.35 -35.55 9.80
CA ASP A 100 6.61 -34.64 10.66
C ASP A 100 5.09 -34.77 10.46
N LYS A 101 4.41 -35.35 11.45
CA LYS A 101 2.94 -35.52 11.42
C LYS A 101 2.17 -34.20 11.53
N ASN A 102 2.74 -33.20 12.24
CA ASN A 102 2.12 -31.88 12.49
C ASN A 102 2.89 -30.76 11.80
N LEU A 103 3.44 -31.01 10.62
CA LEU A 103 4.25 -30.05 9.87
C LEU A 103 3.51 -28.73 9.62
N THR A 104 2.24 -28.81 9.21
CA THR A 104 1.42 -27.65 8.90
C THR A 104 1.23 -26.75 10.13
N ASP A 105 0.90 -27.32 11.28
CA ASP A 105 0.68 -26.55 12.51
C ASP A 105 1.97 -25.87 12.97
N LYS A 106 3.08 -26.61 12.98
CA LYS A 106 4.40 -26.10 13.29
C LYS A 106 4.82 -24.95 12.37
N PHE A 107 4.57 -25.11 11.08
CA PHE A 107 4.84 -24.06 10.10
C PHE A 107 3.98 -22.80 10.35
N VAL A 108 2.66 -22.97 10.53
CA VAL A 108 1.72 -21.87 10.76
C VAL A 108 2.08 -21.10 12.03
N GLU A 109 2.35 -21.80 13.15
CA GLU A 109 2.77 -21.16 14.40
C GLU A 109 4.02 -20.30 14.24
N ASN A 110 5.02 -20.79 13.54
CA ASN A 110 6.26 -20.05 13.33
C ASN A 110 6.09 -18.93 12.31
N LEU A 111 5.29 -19.13 11.26
CA LEU A 111 4.96 -18.06 10.32
C LEU A 111 4.29 -16.88 11.02
N VAL A 112 3.33 -17.14 11.92
CA VAL A 112 2.67 -16.09 12.70
C VAL A 112 3.64 -15.31 13.59
N LYS A 113 4.64 -15.96 14.18
CA LYS A 113 5.68 -15.29 15.01
C LYS A 113 6.58 -14.35 14.23
N VAL A 114 6.75 -14.60 12.93
CA VAL A 114 7.61 -13.79 12.04
C VAL A 114 6.87 -12.57 11.50
N LEU A 115 5.53 -12.61 11.50
CA LEU A 115 4.74 -11.54 10.92
C LEU A 115 4.95 -10.22 11.64
N PRO A 116 5.01 -9.10 10.90
CA PRO A 116 4.94 -7.77 11.50
C PRO A 116 3.69 -7.60 12.37
N GLU A 117 3.81 -6.82 13.45
CA GLU A 117 2.72 -6.59 14.41
C GLU A 117 1.43 -6.06 13.74
N GLU A 118 1.58 -5.32 12.65
CA GLU A 118 0.46 -4.78 11.87
C GLU A 118 -0.47 -5.85 11.25
N PHE A 119 -0.02 -7.12 11.17
CA PHE A 119 -0.89 -8.23 10.74
C PHE A 119 -1.71 -8.80 11.90
N ILE A 120 -1.25 -8.63 13.13
CA ILE A 120 -1.95 -9.04 14.34
C ILE A 120 -2.92 -7.94 14.77
N THR A 121 -2.47 -6.69 14.70
CA THR A 121 -3.25 -5.48 15.00
C THR A 121 -3.20 -4.55 13.78
N PRO A 122 -4.12 -4.74 12.81
CA PRO A 122 -4.13 -3.90 11.61
C PRO A 122 -4.29 -2.42 11.97
N PRO A 123 -3.57 -1.51 11.28
CA PRO A 123 -3.76 -0.09 11.48
C PRO A 123 -5.18 0.31 11.09
N SER A 124 -5.80 1.15 11.92
CA SER A 124 -7.13 1.69 11.65
C SER A 124 -7.11 2.67 10.48
N ILE A 125 -8.20 2.74 9.74
CA ILE A 125 -8.38 3.74 8.68
C ILE A 125 -8.70 5.10 9.30
N LEU A 126 -9.70 5.12 10.21
CA LEU A 126 -10.22 6.30 10.89
C LEU A 126 -10.46 6.09 12.39
N GLY A 127 -10.51 4.85 12.88
CA GLY A 127 -10.92 4.56 14.25
C GLY A 127 -10.08 5.23 15.33
N ASP A 128 -8.82 5.57 15.01
CA ASP A 128 -7.94 6.35 15.89
C ASP A 128 -8.16 7.88 15.82
N LYS A 129 -9.00 8.37 14.90
CA LYS A 129 -9.32 9.78 14.67
C LYS A 129 -10.75 10.16 15.06
N VAL A 130 -11.55 9.18 15.41
CA VAL A 130 -12.95 9.33 15.81
C VAL A 130 -13.20 8.65 17.15
N ASN A 131 -14.26 9.03 17.84
CA ASN A 131 -14.66 8.41 19.10
C ASN A 131 -15.94 7.62 18.91
N LYS A 132 -16.18 6.66 19.79
CA LYS A 132 -17.44 5.93 19.87
C LYS A 132 -18.64 6.86 19.87
N GLY A 133 -19.58 6.63 18.97
CA GLY A 133 -20.80 7.43 18.81
C GLY A 133 -20.64 8.66 17.92
N ASP A 134 -19.44 9.00 17.44
CA ASP A 134 -19.26 10.08 16.48
C ASP A 134 -20.00 9.77 15.16
N ASN A 135 -20.59 10.80 14.55
CA ASN A 135 -21.17 10.73 13.22
C ASN A 135 -20.09 11.04 12.18
N VAL A 136 -19.94 10.17 11.19
CA VAL A 136 -19.08 10.39 10.01
C VAL A 136 -19.96 10.28 8.77
N ILE A 137 -19.90 11.27 7.90
CA ILE A 137 -20.58 11.24 6.60
C ILE A 137 -19.58 10.77 5.55
N LEU A 138 -19.97 9.74 4.78
CA LEU A 138 -19.22 9.23 3.67
C LEU A 138 -19.93 9.63 2.37
N VAL A 139 -19.30 10.50 1.58
CA VAL A 139 -19.83 10.94 0.29
C VAL A 139 -19.25 10.03 -0.79
N THR A 140 -20.11 9.16 -1.32
CA THR A 140 -19.75 8.13 -2.28
C THR A 140 -20.42 8.42 -3.63
N PRO A 141 -19.71 9.05 -4.58
CA PRO A 141 -20.21 9.20 -5.93
C PRO A 141 -20.51 7.85 -6.57
N ILE A 142 -21.49 7.81 -7.48
CA ILE A 142 -21.71 6.61 -8.27
C ILE A 142 -20.59 6.50 -9.32
N ASP A 143 -19.58 5.74 -8.98
CA ASP A 143 -18.45 5.48 -9.86
C ASP A 143 -18.88 4.59 -11.04
N LYS A 144 -18.67 5.08 -12.26
CA LYS A 144 -18.97 4.35 -13.49
C LYS A 144 -17.96 3.21 -13.75
N GLU A 145 -16.79 3.27 -13.13
CA GLU A 145 -15.73 2.24 -13.22
C GLU A 145 -15.97 1.10 -12.24
N ALA A 146 -16.76 1.33 -11.18
CA ALA A 146 -17.15 0.28 -10.25
C ALA A 146 -18.17 -0.69 -10.89
N PRO A 147 -18.09 -2.00 -10.59
CA PRO A 147 -19.12 -2.94 -11.02
C PRO A 147 -20.50 -2.52 -10.51
N LYS A 148 -21.52 -2.57 -11.39
CA LYS A 148 -22.89 -2.16 -11.05
C LYS A 148 -23.37 -2.81 -9.74
N GLY A 149 -23.89 -1.98 -8.84
CA GLY A 149 -24.40 -2.40 -7.54
C GLY A 149 -23.33 -2.63 -6.46
N ARG A 150 -22.12 -2.16 -6.68
CA ARG A 150 -21.01 -2.26 -5.69
C ARG A 150 -20.43 -0.90 -5.38
N LEU A 151 -19.98 -0.73 -4.15
CA LEU A 151 -19.08 0.33 -3.74
C LEU A 151 -17.63 -0.09 -4.02
N ILE A 152 -16.73 0.88 -4.17
CA ILE A 152 -15.30 0.57 -4.30
C ILE A 152 -14.71 0.14 -2.96
N LEU A 153 -13.60 -0.59 -2.99
CA LEU A 153 -13.01 -1.17 -1.79
C LEU A 153 -12.68 -0.16 -0.68
N PRO A 154 -12.12 1.03 -0.96
CA PRO A 154 -11.90 2.05 0.06
C PRO A 154 -13.16 2.48 0.82
N GLU A 155 -14.27 2.64 0.12
CA GLU A 155 -15.55 3.02 0.73
C GLU A 155 -16.05 1.91 1.69
N VAL A 156 -16.05 0.66 1.21
CA VAL A 156 -16.49 -0.49 2.02
C VAL A 156 -15.61 -0.68 3.26
N GLN A 157 -14.29 -0.57 3.11
CA GLN A 157 -13.36 -0.74 4.23
C GLN A 157 -13.48 0.41 5.24
N THR A 158 -13.70 1.65 4.80
CA THR A 158 -13.92 2.78 5.70
C THR A 158 -15.23 2.65 6.47
N ILE A 159 -16.32 2.20 5.83
CA ILE A 159 -17.59 1.90 6.52
C ILE A 159 -17.34 0.83 7.61
N ARG A 160 -16.64 -0.23 7.27
CA ARG A 160 -16.36 -1.30 8.21
C ARG A 160 -15.50 -0.84 9.39
N ASP A 161 -14.45 -0.07 9.14
CA ASP A 161 -13.59 0.50 10.18
C ASP A 161 -14.38 1.38 11.16
N LEU A 162 -15.29 2.22 10.66
CA LEU A 162 -16.18 3.04 11.50
C LEU A 162 -17.10 2.19 12.38
N LEU A 163 -17.69 1.14 11.83
CA LEU A 163 -18.57 0.22 12.58
C LEU A 163 -17.80 -0.56 13.64
N ASP A 164 -16.58 -1.01 13.33
CA ASP A 164 -15.72 -1.71 14.30
C ASP A 164 -15.30 -0.80 15.47
N ASN A 165 -15.36 0.53 15.29
CA ASN A 165 -15.09 1.54 16.31
C ASN A 165 -16.36 2.15 16.92
N ASP A 166 -17.52 1.49 16.81
CA ASP A 166 -18.80 1.92 17.35
C ASP A 166 -19.25 3.34 16.89
N CYS A 167 -18.83 3.78 15.70
CA CYS A 167 -19.22 5.07 15.11
C CYS A 167 -20.49 4.93 14.26
N ILE A 168 -21.13 6.06 13.98
CA ILE A 168 -22.30 6.15 13.10
C ILE A 168 -21.81 6.56 11.69
N ALA A 169 -21.95 5.69 10.70
CA ALA A 169 -21.61 5.97 9.31
C ALA A 169 -22.87 6.35 8.53
N THR A 170 -22.91 7.58 8.00
CA THR A 170 -23.98 8.04 7.09
C THR A 170 -23.42 8.09 5.68
N VAL A 171 -23.96 7.27 4.77
CA VAL A 171 -23.48 7.18 3.38
C VAL A 171 -24.43 7.90 2.45
N VAL A 172 -23.92 8.84 1.67
CA VAL A 172 -24.74 9.67 0.76
C VAL A 172 -24.02 9.95 -0.55
N GLN A 173 -24.78 10.32 -1.58
CA GLN A 173 -24.24 10.94 -2.79
C GLN A 173 -24.06 12.44 -2.58
N GLU A 174 -23.26 13.11 -3.42
CA GLU A 174 -22.93 14.53 -3.31
C GLU A 174 -24.18 15.41 -3.22
N ASN A 175 -25.18 15.12 -4.03
CA ASN A 175 -26.44 15.89 -4.10
C ASN A 175 -27.27 15.86 -2.81
N ASN A 176 -27.03 14.89 -1.95
CA ASN A 176 -27.74 14.73 -0.68
C ASN A 176 -26.89 15.16 0.54
N LEU A 177 -25.66 15.62 0.33
CA LEU A 177 -24.74 15.94 1.44
C LEU A 177 -25.29 17.04 2.35
N GLU A 178 -25.78 18.14 1.78
CA GLU A 178 -26.34 19.26 2.55
C GLU A 178 -27.54 18.81 3.40
N ASN A 179 -28.45 18.04 2.79
CA ASN A 179 -29.59 17.46 3.52
C ASN A 179 -29.14 16.51 4.64
N ALA A 180 -28.11 15.69 4.40
CA ALA A 180 -27.59 14.80 5.40
C ALA A 180 -27.02 15.57 6.61
N ILE A 181 -26.24 16.62 6.38
CA ILE A 181 -25.69 17.48 7.43
C ILE A 181 -26.84 18.14 8.24
N ASN A 182 -27.83 18.69 7.56
CA ASN A 182 -28.95 19.41 8.19
C ASN A 182 -29.90 18.50 8.98
N ASN A 183 -30.00 17.22 8.62
CA ASN A 183 -30.83 16.24 9.30
C ASN A 183 -30.17 15.61 10.55
N LEU A 184 -28.89 15.82 10.78
CA LEU A 184 -28.21 15.33 11.96
C LEU A 184 -28.50 16.23 13.16
N LYS A 185 -28.89 15.62 14.31
CA LYS A 185 -29.06 16.36 15.59
C LYS A 185 -27.73 16.90 16.14
N VAL A 186 -26.64 16.21 15.84
CA VAL A 186 -25.26 16.56 16.24
C VAL A 186 -24.43 16.69 14.97
N LYS A 187 -23.63 17.74 14.88
CA LYS A 187 -22.73 17.92 13.72
C LYS A 187 -21.84 16.69 13.51
N PRO A 188 -21.60 16.31 12.26
CA PRO A 188 -20.68 15.22 11.98
C PRO A 188 -19.25 15.62 12.39
N LYS A 189 -18.51 14.67 12.92
CA LYS A 189 -17.10 14.84 13.27
C LYS A 189 -16.23 15.04 12.04
N LEU A 190 -16.59 14.36 10.95
CA LEU A 190 -15.82 14.29 9.72
C LEU A 190 -16.73 14.00 8.53
N VAL A 191 -16.37 14.57 7.38
CA VAL A 191 -16.90 14.19 6.07
C VAL A 191 -15.76 13.59 5.26
N VAL A 192 -15.95 12.37 4.77
CA VAL A 192 -15.00 11.67 3.88
C VAL A 192 -15.61 11.62 2.48
N THR A 193 -14.84 11.97 1.48
CA THR A 193 -15.33 12.00 0.10
C THR A 193 -14.38 11.32 -0.88
N ASP A 194 -14.85 11.01 -2.07
CA ASP A 194 -13.97 10.72 -3.19
C ASP A 194 -13.21 11.99 -3.62
N SER A 195 -11.96 11.83 -4.03
CA SER A 195 -11.12 12.96 -4.45
C SER A 195 -11.69 13.73 -5.66
N GLN A 196 -12.54 13.09 -6.46
CA GLN A 196 -13.19 13.71 -7.60
C GLN A 196 -14.31 14.68 -7.18
N ALA A 197 -15.01 14.39 -6.08
CA ALA A 197 -16.08 15.21 -5.54
C ALA A 197 -15.57 16.30 -4.57
N PHE A 198 -14.28 16.34 -4.28
CA PHE A 198 -13.69 17.19 -3.23
C PHE A 198 -14.10 18.65 -3.33
N LYS A 199 -14.02 19.24 -4.54
CA LYS A 199 -14.38 20.66 -4.73
C LYS A 199 -15.85 20.96 -4.41
N ALA A 200 -16.75 20.06 -4.80
CA ALA A 200 -18.18 20.20 -4.51
C ALA A 200 -18.44 20.03 -3.01
N VAL A 201 -17.83 19.02 -2.38
CA VAL A 201 -17.96 18.76 -0.94
C VAL A 201 -17.42 19.91 -0.12
N ASP A 202 -16.24 20.44 -0.47
CA ASP A 202 -15.62 21.59 0.20
C ASP A 202 -16.51 22.83 0.20
N SER A 203 -17.25 23.07 -0.88
CA SER A 203 -18.17 24.20 -0.98
C SER A 203 -19.46 24.04 -0.15
N ILE A 204 -19.85 22.81 0.20
CA ILE A 204 -21.07 22.49 0.95
C ILE A 204 -20.79 22.38 2.45
N VAL A 205 -19.66 21.77 2.81
CA VAL A 205 -19.33 21.45 4.21
C VAL A 205 -18.83 22.69 4.94
N PRO A 206 -19.47 23.09 6.07
CA PRO A 206 -19.00 24.21 6.90
C PRO A 206 -17.54 24.05 7.32
N GLU A 207 -16.81 25.16 7.50
CA GLU A 207 -15.37 25.14 7.83
C GLU A 207 -15.05 24.51 9.19
N ASP A 208 -16.00 24.50 10.12
CA ASP A 208 -15.88 23.88 11.44
C ASP A 208 -16.06 22.35 11.43
N ILE A 209 -16.38 21.76 10.28
CA ILE A 209 -16.43 20.32 10.06
C ILE A 209 -15.19 19.90 9.27
N ASN A 210 -14.46 18.91 9.79
CA ASN A 210 -13.31 18.36 9.10
C ASN A 210 -13.72 17.61 7.83
N ILE A 211 -12.89 17.70 6.79
CA ILE A 211 -13.06 16.94 5.55
C ILE A 211 -11.78 16.18 5.23
N THR A 212 -11.90 15.02 4.63
CA THR A 212 -10.77 14.28 4.03
C THR A 212 -11.25 13.43 2.85
N SER A 213 -10.38 12.68 2.22
CA SER A 213 -10.77 11.76 1.14
C SER A 213 -10.37 10.33 1.40
N PHE A 214 -11.09 9.40 0.78
CA PHE A 214 -10.72 7.98 0.79
C PHE A 214 -9.28 7.76 0.31
N SER A 215 -8.84 8.51 -0.70
CA SER A 215 -7.48 8.41 -1.22
C SER A 215 -6.41 8.89 -0.23
N ILE A 216 -6.69 9.91 0.60
CA ILE A 216 -5.79 10.35 1.69
C ILE A 216 -5.78 9.34 2.82
N LEU A 217 -6.95 8.80 3.20
CA LEU A 217 -7.03 7.71 4.20
C LEU A 217 -6.22 6.50 3.78
N PHE A 218 -6.30 6.11 2.52
CA PHE A 218 -5.54 4.99 1.99
C PHE A 218 -4.05 5.30 1.77
N ALA A 219 -3.69 6.56 1.52
CA ALA A 219 -2.29 6.99 1.54
C ALA A 219 -1.66 6.77 2.93
N ARG A 220 -2.43 7.03 4.00
CA ARG A 220 -2.03 6.76 5.38
C ARG A 220 -2.01 5.26 5.69
N LEU A 221 -3.07 4.53 5.34
CA LEU A 221 -3.21 3.11 5.62
C LEU A 221 -2.17 2.26 4.88
N LYS A 222 -1.97 2.50 3.60
CA LYS A 222 -1.14 1.67 2.71
C LYS A 222 0.29 2.18 2.56
N GLY A 223 0.52 3.47 2.78
CA GLY A 223 1.81 4.11 2.60
C GLY A 223 2.32 4.79 3.87
N ASP A 224 2.96 5.92 3.65
CA ASP A 224 3.43 6.86 4.66
C ASP A 224 2.94 8.26 4.31
N LEU A 225 1.97 8.76 5.08
CA LEU A 225 1.32 10.04 4.80
C LEU A 225 2.32 11.20 4.80
N LYS A 226 3.26 11.21 5.76
CA LYS A 226 4.28 12.28 5.84
C LYS A 226 5.15 12.32 4.59
N THR A 227 5.58 11.17 4.12
CA THR A 227 6.38 11.08 2.88
C THR A 227 5.59 11.56 1.68
N PHE A 228 4.33 11.20 1.58
CA PHE A 228 3.48 11.66 0.46
C PHE A 228 3.19 13.16 0.52
N LEU A 229 2.97 13.75 1.70
CA LEU A 229 2.80 15.19 1.88
C LEU A 229 4.08 15.95 1.50
N LYS A 230 5.24 15.50 2.00
CA LYS A 230 6.53 16.05 1.62
C LYS A 230 6.79 15.94 0.11
N GLY A 231 6.43 14.80 -0.48
CA GLY A 231 6.52 14.60 -1.93
C GLY A 231 5.64 15.56 -2.73
N CYS A 232 4.48 15.93 -2.19
CA CYS A 232 3.58 16.90 -2.80
C CYS A 232 4.17 18.31 -2.89
N GLU A 233 4.99 18.73 -1.92
CA GLU A 233 5.68 20.02 -1.93
C GLU A 233 6.55 20.19 -3.17
N ALA A 234 7.10 19.08 -3.70
CA ALA A 234 7.91 19.10 -4.91
C ALA A 234 7.14 19.56 -6.15
N ILE A 235 5.80 19.51 -6.16
CA ILE A 235 4.99 20.04 -7.27
C ILE A 235 5.31 21.50 -7.52
N GLY A 236 5.47 22.31 -6.46
CA GLY A 236 5.82 23.73 -6.58
C GLY A 236 7.23 24.01 -7.14
N THR A 237 8.09 23.01 -7.23
CA THR A 237 9.47 23.13 -7.74
C THR A 237 9.65 22.64 -9.17
N LEU A 238 8.61 22.05 -9.77
CA LEU A 238 8.62 21.54 -11.13
C LEU A 238 8.84 22.67 -12.15
N LYS A 239 9.47 22.32 -13.25
CA LYS A 239 9.78 23.22 -14.37
C LYS A 239 9.09 22.74 -15.64
N PRO A 240 8.93 23.61 -16.67
CA PRO A 240 8.39 23.19 -17.95
C PRO A 240 9.13 21.97 -18.51
N ASN A 241 8.36 21.01 -19.03
CA ASN A 241 8.83 19.74 -19.58
C ASN A 241 9.49 18.76 -18.59
N ASP A 242 9.42 19.01 -17.27
CA ASP A 242 9.86 18.01 -16.30
C ASP A 242 9.04 16.72 -16.45
N LYS A 243 9.70 15.58 -16.22
CA LYS A 243 9.08 14.27 -16.31
C LYS A 243 8.42 13.87 -15.00
N VAL A 244 7.15 13.55 -15.06
CA VAL A 244 6.34 13.04 -13.94
C VAL A 244 5.89 11.63 -14.27
N LEU A 245 6.13 10.70 -13.34
CA LEU A 245 5.67 9.32 -13.45
C LEU A 245 4.35 9.16 -12.70
N ILE A 246 3.31 8.71 -13.38
CA ILE A 246 2.03 8.34 -12.78
C ILE A 246 1.97 6.82 -12.68
N LEU A 247 1.77 6.31 -11.44
CA LEU A 247 1.73 4.89 -11.13
C LEU A 247 0.32 4.44 -10.77
N GLU A 248 -0.14 3.42 -11.45
CA GLU A 248 -1.40 2.73 -11.20
C GLU A 248 -1.12 1.28 -10.77
N SER A 249 -1.62 0.87 -9.62
CA SER A 249 -1.39 -0.48 -9.10
C SER A 249 -2.35 -1.53 -9.67
N CYS A 250 -3.37 -1.12 -10.38
CA CYS A 250 -4.39 -2.00 -10.96
C CYS A 250 -4.55 -1.71 -12.46
N THR A 251 -5.01 -2.73 -13.18
CA THR A 251 -5.32 -2.61 -14.60
C THR A 251 -6.80 -2.26 -14.76
N HIS A 252 -7.16 -1.02 -14.52
CA HIS A 252 -8.49 -0.51 -14.88
C HIS A 252 -8.57 -0.27 -16.39
N HIS A 253 -9.75 -0.51 -16.96
CA HIS A 253 -10.03 -0.01 -18.30
C HIS A 253 -10.21 1.51 -18.22
N SER A 254 -9.35 2.27 -18.89
CA SER A 254 -9.47 3.72 -18.98
C SER A 254 -10.79 4.08 -19.70
N ILE A 255 -11.65 4.82 -19.03
CA ILE A 255 -12.82 5.48 -19.60
C ILE A 255 -12.43 6.92 -19.96
N ASP A 256 -13.21 7.60 -20.77
CA ASP A 256 -12.93 8.94 -21.34
C ASP A 256 -12.55 10.03 -20.31
N ASP A 257 -12.74 9.80 -19.01
CA ASP A 257 -12.51 10.76 -17.91
C ASP A 257 -11.52 10.23 -16.86
N ASP A 258 -10.52 9.47 -17.30
CA ASP A 258 -9.50 8.80 -16.50
C ASP A 258 -8.75 9.79 -15.58
N ILE A 259 -8.70 9.45 -14.27
CA ILE A 259 -8.06 10.28 -13.25
C ILE A 259 -6.57 10.46 -13.55
N ALA A 260 -5.89 9.39 -13.93
CA ALA A 260 -4.45 9.37 -14.15
C ALA A 260 -4.05 10.09 -15.43
N ARG A 261 -4.77 9.82 -16.53
CA ARG A 261 -4.36 10.27 -17.88
C ARG A 261 -4.96 11.61 -18.25
N VAL A 262 -6.07 12.02 -17.63
CA VAL A 262 -6.79 13.24 -17.98
C VAL A 262 -6.83 14.24 -16.83
N LYS A 263 -7.37 13.83 -15.67
CA LYS A 263 -7.67 14.79 -14.59
C LYS A 263 -6.41 15.31 -13.90
N ILE A 264 -5.51 14.44 -13.45
CA ILE A 264 -4.28 14.84 -12.74
C ILE A 264 -3.37 15.68 -13.64
N PRO A 265 -3.04 15.28 -14.89
CA PRO A 265 -2.27 16.13 -15.79
C PRO A 265 -2.88 17.52 -15.98
N LYS A 266 -4.18 17.59 -16.25
CA LYS A 266 -4.89 18.87 -16.45
C LYS A 266 -4.87 19.75 -15.19
N LEU A 267 -5.07 19.17 -14.02
CA LEU A 267 -5.02 19.91 -12.74
C LEU A 267 -3.61 20.47 -12.47
N LEU A 268 -2.57 19.66 -12.69
CA LEU A 268 -1.19 20.08 -12.50
C LEU A 268 -0.78 21.18 -13.48
N GLN A 269 -1.08 21.01 -14.76
CA GLN A 269 -0.76 22.02 -15.79
C GLN A 269 -1.51 23.34 -15.55
N ASN A 270 -2.79 23.26 -15.13
CA ASN A 270 -3.55 24.46 -14.76
C ASN A 270 -2.97 25.14 -13.52
N LYS A 271 -2.54 24.39 -12.51
CA LYS A 271 -1.97 24.92 -11.27
C LYS A 271 -0.60 25.59 -11.51
N LEU A 272 0.23 24.98 -12.37
CA LEU A 272 1.59 25.44 -12.64
C LEU A 272 1.68 26.47 -13.76
N GLY A 273 0.72 26.49 -14.69
CA GLY A 273 0.71 27.41 -15.84
C GLY A 273 1.63 27.00 -17.00
N PHE A 274 2.15 25.77 -17.00
CA PHE A 274 2.98 25.23 -18.06
C PHE A 274 2.79 23.71 -18.23
N GLU A 275 3.31 23.18 -19.32
CA GLU A 275 3.21 21.75 -19.66
C GLU A 275 4.29 20.92 -18.95
N LEU A 276 3.92 19.68 -18.60
CA LEU A 276 4.77 18.64 -18.05
C LEU A 276 4.74 17.42 -18.97
N ASN A 277 5.78 16.59 -18.88
CA ASN A 277 5.84 15.31 -19.57
C ASN A 277 5.40 14.19 -18.64
N PHE A 278 4.32 13.49 -18.98
CA PHE A 278 3.77 12.41 -18.17
C PHE A 278 4.06 11.04 -18.79
N ASP A 279 4.64 10.17 -17.99
CA ASP A 279 4.75 8.74 -18.29
C ASP A 279 3.84 7.96 -17.34
N TYR A 280 3.23 6.88 -17.85
CA TYR A 280 2.26 6.07 -17.11
C TYR A 280 2.76 4.65 -16.98
N LYS A 281 2.64 4.07 -15.78
CA LYS A 281 2.94 2.66 -15.55
C LYS A 281 1.82 2.03 -14.74
N THR A 282 1.32 0.90 -15.23
CA THR A 282 0.24 0.13 -14.60
C THR A 282 0.76 -1.22 -14.10
N GLY A 283 0.11 -1.74 -13.06
CA GLY A 283 0.41 -3.05 -12.50
C GLY A 283 1.45 -3.02 -11.38
N HIS A 284 2.01 -4.18 -11.11
CA HIS A 284 2.88 -4.40 -9.95
C HIS A 284 4.35 -4.07 -10.21
N ASP A 285 4.78 -4.09 -11.46
CA ASP A 285 6.17 -3.82 -11.80
C ASP A 285 6.52 -2.35 -11.54
N PHE A 286 7.59 -2.14 -10.79
CA PHE A 286 8.10 -0.80 -10.54
C PHE A 286 9.21 -0.49 -11.57
N PRO A 287 9.00 0.48 -12.47
CA PRO A 287 9.94 0.75 -13.55
C PRO A 287 11.23 1.40 -13.03
N SER A 288 12.24 1.52 -13.91
CA SER A 288 13.35 2.42 -13.63
C SER A 288 12.82 3.86 -13.51
N ILE A 289 13.09 4.48 -12.36
CA ILE A 289 12.59 5.84 -12.04
C ILE A 289 13.62 6.94 -12.32
N SER A 290 14.75 6.61 -12.95
CA SER A 290 15.78 7.58 -13.27
C SER A 290 15.25 8.66 -14.23
N GLY A 291 15.49 9.93 -13.88
CA GLY A 291 15.11 11.08 -14.71
C GLY A 291 13.73 11.67 -14.42
N TYR A 292 12.91 11.03 -13.60
CA TYR A 292 11.65 11.64 -13.13
C TYR A 292 11.91 12.65 -12.00
N LYS A 293 11.13 13.72 -11.97
CA LYS A 293 11.16 14.77 -10.95
C LYS A 293 10.11 14.57 -9.86
N LEU A 294 9.07 13.80 -10.16
CA LEU A 294 7.99 13.47 -9.25
C LEU A 294 7.37 12.12 -9.63
N ILE A 295 6.97 11.36 -8.65
CA ILE A 295 6.14 10.17 -8.78
C ILE A 295 4.79 10.44 -8.14
N ILE A 296 3.69 10.16 -8.85
CA ILE A 296 2.33 10.26 -8.34
C ILE A 296 1.71 8.87 -8.33
N HIS A 297 1.51 8.32 -7.13
CA HIS A 297 0.98 6.96 -6.93
C HIS A 297 -0.54 6.99 -6.78
N CYS A 298 -1.25 6.00 -7.31
CA CYS A 298 -2.69 5.85 -7.09
C CYS A 298 -3.01 5.50 -5.62
N GLY A 299 -4.29 5.40 -5.28
CA GLY A 299 -4.77 5.07 -3.93
C GLY A 299 -4.41 3.67 -3.44
N ALA A 300 -3.82 2.81 -4.28
CA ALA A 300 -3.36 1.46 -3.95
C ALA A 300 -4.44 0.54 -3.33
N CYS A 301 -5.70 0.73 -3.72
CA CYS A 301 -6.82 -0.02 -3.16
C CYS A 301 -6.68 -1.55 -3.34
N MET A 302 -6.07 -2.00 -4.43
CA MET A 302 -5.90 -3.41 -4.80
C MET A 302 -4.51 -3.97 -4.47
N THR A 303 -3.62 -3.20 -3.86
CA THR A 303 -2.28 -3.64 -3.47
C THR A 303 -2.12 -3.75 -1.96
N ASN A 304 -1.18 -4.57 -1.52
CA ASN A 304 -0.86 -4.63 -0.10
C ASN A 304 0.00 -3.42 0.34
N ARG A 305 0.07 -3.20 1.64
CA ARG A 305 0.86 -2.11 2.25
C ARG A 305 2.34 -2.23 1.90
N LYS A 306 2.88 -3.45 1.94
CA LYS A 306 4.30 -3.71 1.68
C LYS A 306 4.77 -3.23 0.31
N GLU A 307 3.96 -3.44 -0.72
CA GLU A 307 4.29 -2.98 -2.08
C GLU A 307 4.40 -1.45 -2.14
N VAL A 308 3.45 -0.74 -1.51
CA VAL A 308 3.49 0.74 -1.48
C VAL A 308 4.70 1.25 -0.72
N LEU A 309 4.99 0.69 0.46
CA LEU A 309 6.17 1.04 1.26
C LEU A 309 7.49 0.74 0.51
N SER A 310 7.55 -0.36 -0.23
CA SER A 310 8.71 -0.70 -1.06
C SER A 310 8.92 0.32 -2.19
N ARG A 311 7.83 0.78 -2.84
CA ARG A 311 7.89 1.84 -3.86
C ARG A 311 8.37 3.17 -3.27
N ILE A 312 7.88 3.53 -2.08
CA ILE A 312 8.36 4.70 -1.31
C ILE A 312 9.85 4.55 -0.99
N LEU A 313 10.28 3.38 -0.50
CA LEU A 313 11.68 3.11 -0.18
C LEU A 313 12.59 3.27 -1.40
N ILE A 314 12.19 2.74 -2.56
CA ILE A 314 12.95 2.86 -3.81
C ILE A 314 13.02 4.32 -4.26
N ALA A 315 11.91 5.05 -4.21
CA ALA A 315 11.87 6.48 -4.55
C ALA A 315 12.79 7.30 -3.64
N ASN A 316 12.75 7.07 -2.33
CA ASN A 316 13.60 7.73 -1.34
C ASN A 316 15.10 7.42 -1.55
N LYS A 317 15.45 6.15 -1.81
CA LYS A 317 16.85 5.75 -2.13
C LYS A 317 17.40 6.47 -3.38
N ARG A 318 16.53 6.91 -4.28
CA ARG A 318 16.88 7.64 -5.50
C ARG A 318 16.68 9.15 -5.38
N ASN A 319 16.28 9.63 -4.19
CA ASN A 319 15.95 11.04 -3.95
C ASN A 319 14.90 11.60 -4.93
N ILE A 320 13.90 10.78 -5.31
CA ILE A 320 12.79 11.20 -6.16
C ILE A 320 11.56 11.37 -5.29
N PRO A 321 10.96 12.57 -5.23
CA PRO A 321 9.73 12.80 -4.48
C PRO A 321 8.60 11.89 -4.97
N ILE A 322 7.84 11.34 -4.02
CA ILE A 322 6.66 10.52 -4.29
C ILE A 322 5.46 11.03 -3.51
N THR A 323 4.34 11.19 -4.18
CA THR A 323 3.05 11.59 -3.59
C THR A 323 1.91 10.70 -4.08
N ASN A 324 0.68 11.03 -3.71
CA ASN A 324 -0.51 10.22 -3.97
C ASN A 324 -1.56 11.05 -4.74
N TYR A 325 -2.46 10.38 -5.48
CA TYR A 325 -3.53 11.02 -6.27
C TYR A 325 -4.36 12.00 -5.45
N GLY A 326 -4.90 11.55 -4.31
CA GLY A 326 -5.77 12.40 -3.48
C GLY A 326 -5.06 13.63 -2.93
N ILE A 327 -3.81 13.49 -2.53
CA ILE A 327 -2.96 14.58 -2.04
C ILE A 327 -2.67 15.55 -3.20
N THR A 328 -2.30 15.04 -4.38
CA THR A 328 -2.06 15.87 -5.57
C THR A 328 -3.31 16.67 -5.97
N ILE A 329 -4.47 16.02 -6.02
CA ILE A 329 -5.74 16.67 -6.36
C ILE A 329 -6.08 17.75 -5.34
N SER A 330 -5.99 17.44 -4.04
CA SER A 330 -6.26 18.39 -2.95
C SER A 330 -5.32 19.60 -2.99
N TYR A 331 -4.04 19.37 -3.29
CA TYR A 331 -3.05 20.45 -3.48
C TYR A 331 -3.42 21.36 -4.67
N CYS A 332 -3.73 20.75 -5.83
CA CYS A 332 -4.10 21.52 -7.01
C CYS A 332 -5.37 22.35 -6.81
N LEU A 333 -6.32 21.85 -6.03
CA LEU A 333 -7.57 22.53 -5.67
C LEU A 333 -7.40 23.58 -4.55
N GLY A 334 -6.25 23.61 -3.86
CA GLY A 334 -5.98 24.55 -2.76
C GLY A 334 -6.64 24.18 -1.44
N ILE A 335 -7.03 22.92 -1.24
CA ILE A 335 -7.74 22.42 -0.06
C ILE A 335 -6.94 21.39 0.75
N LEU A 336 -5.64 21.23 0.44
CA LEU A 336 -4.81 20.21 1.07
C LEU A 336 -4.76 20.33 2.59
N ASP A 337 -4.55 21.56 3.11
CA ASP A 337 -4.45 21.82 4.54
C ASP A 337 -5.75 21.40 5.26
N ARG A 338 -6.91 21.76 4.70
CA ARG A 338 -8.21 21.34 5.24
C ARG A 338 -8.40 19.82 5.19
N ALA A 339 -7.98 19.19 4.09
CA ALA A 339 -8.12 17.75 3.88
C ALA A 339 -7.21 16.89 4.78
N THR A 340 -6.13 17.47 5.28
CA THR A 340 -5.15 16.78 6.14
C THR A 340 -5.19 17.22 7.60
N LYS A 341 -5.98 18.23 7.93
CA LYS A 341 -6.09 18.80 9.28
C LYS A 341 -6.32 17.78 10.38
N ILE A 342 -7.11 16.74 10.12
CA ILE A 342 -7.40 15.67 11.09
C ILE A 342 -6.14 14.84 11.44
N PHE A 343 -5.06 14.94 10.66
CA PHE A 343 -3.80 14.21 10.83
C PHE A 343 -2.65 15.06 11.37
N GLU A 344 -2.84 16.35 11.65
CA GLU A 344 -1.77 17.29 12.05
C GLU A 344 -1.01 16.91 13.34
N CYS A 345 -1.50 15.94 14.10
CA CYS A 345 -0.84 15.45 15.33
C CYS A 345 0.02 14.19 15.10
N GLU A 346 0.25 13.76 13.86
CA GLU A 346 1.12 12.63 13.50
C GLU A 346 2.51 13.12 13.00
#